data_cd2c44ddb926e43d51edf5ddc8ba465f
#
_entry.id   cd2c44ddb926e43d51edf5ddc8ba465f
#
_cell.length_a   1.000
_cell.length_b   1.000
_cell.length_c   1.000
_cell.angle_alpha   90.00
_cell.angle_beta   90.00
_cell.angle_gamma   90.00
#
_symmetry.space_group_name_H-M   'P 1'
#
loop_
_entity.id
_entity.type
_entity.pdbx_description
1 polymer ?
#
loop_
_entity_poly.entity_id
_entity_poly.type
_entity_poly.pdbx_seq_one_letter_code
_entity_poly.pdbx_strand_id
1 'polypeptide(L)'
;MRKTHLFIWIALLLIVLHAKSADAQDSRPIPPTTGLVPLPYNNPGLVVDLGVGLWAWPIPCDADNDGDFDLIVSCPDKPSNGVWLFENRQGDTSSNPMPPFEPAVKISSTVHYVMPSYTSDGMRVLSPGKEYTNFTKNGTQDSVSLSVPANFYKPQGSQTKGPKVRHNQWRYTDYDHDGTLDLVVGIEDWSFYGWDDAWDSQGNWQTGPLRGLVFVLRGLQDGKFAEPEQLKNAQGAPLETYGCPSPNLNDWDQDGDLDLLCGEFLD
;
A
#
# COMPACT_ATOMS: atom_id res chain seq x y z
N MET A 1 -18.66 -49.78 55.70
CA MET A 1 -19.06 -48.73 54.77
C MET A 1 -17.88 -48.43 53.84
N ARG A 2 -17.88 -48.98 52.63
CA ARG A 2 -16.83 -48.80 51.62
C ARG A 2 -17.29 -47.79 50.62
N LYS A 3 -16.56 -46.68 50.48
CA LYS A 3 -16.77 -45.71 49.41
C LYS A 3 -16.00 -46.17 48.19
N THR A 4 -16.71 -46.55 47.17
CA THR A 4 -16.18 -46.87 45.84
C THR A 4 -15.98 -45.56 45.07
N HIS A 5 -14.75 -45.19 44.78
CA HIS A 5 -14.40 -44.10 43.88
C HIS A 5 -14.46 -44.62 42.43
N LEU A 6 -15.43 -44.14 41.72
CA LEU A 6 -15.56 -44.38 40.30
C LEU A 6 -14.60 -43.44 39.55
N PHE A 7 -13.47 -43.99 39.06
CA PHE A 7 -12.59 -43.28 38.14
C PHE A 7 -13.20 -43.30 36.75
N ILE A 8 -13.71 -42.15 36.34
CA ILE A 8 -14.11 -41.93 34.94
C ILE A 8 -12.85 -41.58 34.17
N TRP A 9 -12.34 -42.54 33.39
CA TRP A 9 -11.34 -42.29 32.38
C TRP A 9 -12.00 -41.57 31.21
N ILE A 10 -11.82 -40.23 31.14
CA ILE A 10 -12.12 -39.48 29.90
C ILE A 10 -10.95 -39.77 28.96
N ALA A 11 -11.16 -40.70 28.06
CA ALA A 11 -10.29 -40.88 26.92
C ALA A 11 -10.42 -39.62 26.03
N LEU A 12 -9.47 -38.71 26.16
CA LEU A 12 -9.33 -37.59 25.23
C LEU A 12 -8.87 -38.17 23.89
N LEU A 13 -9.84 -38.44 23.02
CA LEU A 13 -9.58 -38.80 21.64
C LEU A 13 -9.07 -37.54 20.94
N LEU A 14 -7.74 -37.39 20.93
CA LEU A 14 -7.07 -36.42 20.05
C LEU A 14 -7.33 -36.87 18.61
N ILE A 15 -8.44 -36.39 18.04
CA ILE A 15 -8.59 -36.37 16.60
C ILE A 15 -7.60 -35.33 16.08
N VAL A 16 -6.41 -35.78 15.77
CA VAL A 16 -5.50 -35.03 14.90
C VAL A 16 -6.19 -35.01 13.53
N LEU A 17 -7.01 -33.98 13.32
CA LEU A 17 -7.40 -33.60 11.99
C LEU A 17 -6.10 -33.22 11.28
N HIS A 18 -5.52 -34.17 10.56
CA HIS A 18 -4.65 -33.86 9.47
C HIS A 18 -5.51 -33.11 8.47
N ALA A 19 -5.52 -31.77 8.60
CA ALA A 19 -5.89 -30.94 7.48
C ALA A 19 -4.91 -31.34 6.37
N LYS A 20 -5.38 -32.19 5.45
CA LYS A 20 -4.71 -32.29 4.16
C LYS A 20 -4.73 -30.88 3.64
N SER A 21 -3.56 -30.22 3.62
CA SER A 21 -3.37 -29.06 2.77
C SER A 21 -3.86 -29.53 1.40
N ALA A 22 -4.99 -29.04 0.97
CA ALA A 22 -5.35 -29.17 -0.42
C ALA A 22 -4.25 -28.37 -1.12
N ASP A 23 -3.31 -29.08 -1.74
CA ASP A 23 -2.45 -28.47 -2.74
C ASP A 23 -3.41 -27.84 -3.75
N ALA A 24 -3.62 -26.53 -3.62
CA ALA A 24 -4.29 -25.77 -4.65
C ALA A 24 -3.35 -25.80 -5.86
N GLN A 25 -3.46 -26.89 -6.60
CA GLN A 25 -2.73 -27.06 -7.83
C GLN A 25 -3.26 -25.99 -8.77
N ASP A 26 -2.40 -25.02 -9.08
CA ASP A 26 -2.67 -24.02 -10.09
C ASP A 26 -3.14 -24.72 -11.36
N SER A 27 -4.44 -24.62 -11.63
CA SER A 27 -5.08 -25.31 -12.77
C SER A 27 -4.85 -24.59 -14.10
N ARG A 28 -4.04 -23.52 -14.11
CA ARG A 28 -3.70 -22.83 -15.37
C ARG A 28 -2.87 -23.76 -16.25
N PRO A 29 -3.25 -23.95 -17.53
CA PRO A 29 -2.48 -24.80 -18.42
C PRO A 29 -1.07 -24.21 -18.61
N ILE A 30 -0.06 -24.97 -18.25
CA ILE A 30 1.35 -24.63 -18.50
C ILE A 30 1.54 -24.59 -20.02
N PRO A 31 2.08 -23.51 -20.58
CA PRO A 31 2.40 -23.49 -22.01
C PRO A 31 3.31 -24.66 -22.36
N PRO A 32 2.96 -25.48 -23.35
CA PRO A 32 3.66 -26.75 -23.62
C PRO A 32 5.12 -26.62 -24.08
N THR A 33 5.61 -25.39 -24.22
CA THR A 33 6.93 -25.13 -24.82
C THR A 33 8.03 -24.81 -23.82
N THR A 34 7.74 -24.65 -22.54
CA THR A 34 8.74 -24.15 -21.59
C THR A 34 9.37 -25.21 -20.69
N GLY A 35 8.72 -26.35 -20.49
CA GLY A 35 9.16 -27.34 -19.51
C GLY A 35 9.18 -26.82 -18.05
N LEU A 36 8.68 -25.61 -17.82
CA LEU A 36 8.61 -24.98 -16.49
C LEU A 36 7.31 -25.38 -15.82
N VAL A 37 7.40 -25.70 -14.53
CA VAL A 37 6.24 -25.99 -13.67
C VAL A 37 6.04 -24.77 -12.79
N PRO A 38 4.82 -24.20 -12.76
CA PRO A 38 4.51 -23.11 -11.81
C PRO A 38 4.75 -23.58 -10.38
N LEU A 39 5.31 -22.71 -9.55
CA LEU A 39 5.40 -22.98 -8.13
C LEU A 39 3.98 -23.05 -7.55
N PRO A 40 3.72 -23.97 -6.57
CA PRO A 40 2.43 -24.06 -5.95
C PRO A 40 2.05 -22.72 -5.30
N TYR A 41 0.85 -22.25 -5.60
CA TYR A 41 0.33 -21.04 -4.99
C TYR A 41 -0.11 -21.36 -3.56
N ASN A 42 0.47 -20.65 -2.57
CA ASN A 42 0.33 -21.02 -1.17
C ASN A 42 -0.82 -20.29 -0.46
N ASN A 43 -1.95 -20.13 -1.13
CA ASN A 43 -3.18 -19.59 -0.57
C ASN A 43 -4.35 -20.57 -0.74
N PRO A 44 -4.37 -21.66 0.05
CA PRO A 44 -5.46 -22.62 -0.03
C PRO A 44 -6.76 -21.94 0.40
N GLY A 45 -7.78 -22.04 -0.43
CA GLY A 45 -9.10 -21.46 -0.17
C GLY A 45 -9.41 -20.19 -0.96
N LEU A 46 -8.48 -19.58 -1.64
CA LEU A 46 -8.79 -18.52 -2.60
C LEU A 46 -9.41 -19.15 -3.87
N VAL A 47 -10.56 -18.61 -4.26
CA VAL A 47 -11.28 -19.07 -5.45
C VAL A 47 -10.73 -18.41 -6.71
N VAL A 48 -10.16 -17.22 -6.57
CA VAL A 48 -9.61 -16.41 -7.66
C VAL A 48 -8.13 -16.11 -7.45
N ASP A 49 -7.42 -15.99 -8.55
CA ASP A 49 -6.01 -15.61 -8.54
C ASP A 49 -5.88 -14.07 -8.41
N LEU A 50 -5.38 -13.62 -7.28
CA LEU A 50 -5.08 -12.22 -7.03
C LEU A 50 -3.68 -11.81 -7.52
N GLY A 51 -3.03 -12.63 -8.31
CA GLY A 51 -1.72 -12.35 -8.85
C GLY A 51 -1.76 -11.18 -9.83
N VAL A 52 -1.11 -10.10 -9.48
CA VAL A 52 -1.03 -8.88 -10.32
C VAL A 52 0.38 -8.62 -10.83
N GLY A 53 1.38 -8.55 -9.99
CA GLY A 53 2.75 -8.28 -10.40
C GLY A 53 3.53 -7.52 -9.33
N LEU A 54 4.72 -7.05 -9.69
CA LEU A 54 5.52 -6.21 -8.81
C LEU A 54 4.88 -4.83 -8.60
N TRP A 55 5.13 -4.21 -7.46
CA TRP A 55 4.65 -2.87 -7.12
C TRP A 55 3.12 -2.77 -7.09
N ALA A 56 2.49 -3.73 -6.48
CA ALA A 56 1.04 -3.73 -6.33
C ALA A 56 0.60 -2.77 -5.21
N TRP A 57 -0.28 -1.84 -5.54
CA TRP A 57 -0.94 -0.94 -4.59
C TRP A 57 -2.39 -1.36 -4.43
N PRO A 58 -2.75 -2.01 -3.30
CA PRO A 58 -4.13 -2.38 -3.02
C PRO A 58 -4.95 -1.16 -2.59
N ILE A 59 -6.17 -1.09 -3.09
CA ILE A 59 -7.13 -0.02 -2.84
C ILE A 59 -8.47 -0.69 -2.51
N PRO A 60 -8.74 -1.02 -1.24
CA PRO A 60 -10.03 -1.53 -0.83
C PRO A 60 -11.09 -0.42 -0.94
N CYS A 61 -12.21 -0.70 -1.57
CA CYS A 61 -13.32 0.24 -1.73
C CYS A 61 -14.59 -0.48 -2.15
N ASP A 62 -15.72 0.13 -1.88
CA ASP A 62 -17.00 -0.24 -2.49
C ASP A 62 -17.04 0.35 -3.91
N ALA A 63 -16.68 -0.45 -4.91
CA ALA A 63 -16.47 0.04 -6.27
C ALA A 63 -17.75 0.16 -7.07
N ASP A 64 -18.78 -0.63 -6.75
CA ASP A 64 -20.07 -0.65 -7.42
C ASP A 64 -21.23 -0.08 -6.60
N ASN A 65 -20.98 0.29 -5.35
CA ASN A 65 -21.91 0.86 -4.37
C ASN A 65 -22.98 -0.13 -3.90
N ASP A 66 -22.60 -1.37 -3.71
CA ASP A 66 -23.47 -2.40 -3.16
C ASP A 66 -23.37 -2.57 -1.62
N GLY A 67 -22.39 -1.88 -1.00
CA GLY A 67 -22.20 -1.78 0.45
C GLY A 67 -21.17 -2.74 1.00
N ASP A 68 -20.48 -3.50 0.17
CA ASP A 68 -19.35 -4.31 0.58
C ASP A 68 -18.02 -3.80 0.00
N PHE A 69 -16.89 -4.34 0.48
CA PHE A 69 -15.58 -3.95 -0.04
C PHE A 69 -15.11 -4.87 -1.16
N ASP A 70 -14.83 -4.24 -2.28
CA ASP A 70 -14.05 -4.79 -3.37
C ASP A 70 -12.56 -4.51 -3.18
N LEU A 71 -11.75 -5.10 -4.04
CA LEU A 71 -10.33 -4.80 -4.11
C LEU A 71 -9.96 -4.30 -5.50
N ILE A 72 -9.54 -3.03 -5.59
CA ILE A 72 -8.84 -2.54 -6.76
C ILE A 72 -7.33 -2.64 -6.51
N VAL A 73 -6.58 -3.12 -7.50
CA VAL A 73 -5.12 -3.16 -7.44
C VAL A 73 -4.53 -2.37 -8.60
N SER A 74 -3.74 -1.36 -8.27
CA SER A 74 -2.93 -0.63 -9.24
C SER A 74 -1.54 -1.27 -9.32
N CYS A 75 -1.19 -1.80 -10.48
CA CYS A 75 0.09 -2.46 -10.70
C CYS A 75 0.77 -1.91 -11.96
N PRO A 76 1.80 -1.07 -11.83
CA PRO A 76 2.47 -0.46 -12.98
C PRO A 76 3.54 -1.34 -13.62
N ASP A 77 3.76 -2.55 -13.14
CA ASP A 77 4.83 -3.42 -13.59
C ASP A 77 4.32 -4.77 -14.09
N LYS A 78 5.24 -5.58 -14.58
CA LYS A 78 4.99 -6.92 -15.12
C LYS A 78 4.61 -7.91 -14.01
N PRO A 79 3.90 -8.98 -14.36
CA PRO A 79 3.40 -9.30 -15.70
C PRO A 79 2.08 -8.60 -16.06
N SER A 80 1.36 -8.02 -15.08
CA SER A 80 -0.02 -7.60 -15.23
C SER A 80 -0.19 -6.10 -15.06
N ASN A 81 0.57 -5.31 -15.83
CA ASN A 81 0.44 -3.85 -15.81
C ASN A 81 -1.02 -3.38 -16.01
N GLY A 82 -1.55 -2.66 -15.05
CA GLY A 82 -2.91 -2.11 -15.11
C GLY A 82 -3.50 -1.73 -13.77
N VAL A 83 -4.70 -1.20 -13.84
CA VAL A 83 -5.63 -1.09 -12.72
C VAL A 83 -6.62 -2.24 -12.86
N TRP A 84 -6.72 -3.08 -11.86
CA TRP A 84 -7.49 -4.31 -11.86
C TRP A 84 -8.52 -4.27 -10.75
N LEU A 85 -9.79 -4.56 -11.08
CA LEU A 85 -10.87 -4.75 -10.13
C LEU A 85 -11.05 -6.24 -9.85
N PHE A 86 -11.11 -6.59 -8.59
CA PHE A 86 -11.53 -7.87 -8.05
C PHE A 86 -12.80 -7.62 -7.26
N GLU A 87 -13.94 -7.95 -7.86
CA GLU A 87 -15.27 -7.71 -7.30
C GLU A 87 -15.59 -8.76 -6.21
N ASN A 88 -16.11 -8.30 -5.08
CA ASN A 88 -16.69 -9.15 -4.05
C ASN A 88 -18.20 -9.25 -4.28
N ARG A 89 -18.71 -10.42 -4.57
CA ARG A 89 -20.16 -10.67 -4.73
C ARG A 89 -20.77 -11.41 -3.55
N GLN A 90 -20.05 -11.56 -2.48
CA GLN A 90 -20.51 -12.37 -1.35
C GLN A 90 -20.93 -11.55 -0.12
N GLY A 91 -20.97 -10.25 -0.28
CA GLY A 91 -21.51 -9.32 0.69
C GLY A 91 -20.53 -8.89 1.78
N ASP A 92 -21.09 -8.40 2.85
CA ASP A 92 -20.45 -7.67 3.93
C ASP A 92 -19.15 -8.30 4.45
N THR A 93 -18.02 -7.60 4.21
CA THR A 93 -16.69 -7.98 4.67
C THR A 93 -16.54 -7.93 6.19
N SER A 94 -17.46 -7.28 6.92
CA SER A 94 -17.49 -7.31 8.39
C SER A 94 -17.87 -8.70 8.92
N SER A 95 -18.71 -9.41 8.20
CA SER A 95 -19.13 -10.77 8.52
C SER A 95 -18.30 -11.84 7.79
N ASN A 96 -17.71 -11.52 6.66
CA ASN A 96 -16.83 -12.38 5.88
C ASN A 96 -15.56 -11.61 5.45
N PRO A 97 -14.55 -11.49 6.33
CA PRO A 97 -13.36 -10.65 6.08
C PRO A 97 -12.44 -11.19 4.98
N MET A 98 -12.68 -12.41 4.49
CA MET A 98 -11.92 -13.05 3.42
C MET A 98 -12.86 -13.57 2.33
N PRO A 99 -13.56 -12.67 1.62
CA PRO A 99 -14.48 -13.09 0.57
C PRO A 99 -13.72 -13.69 -0.61
N PRO A 100 -14.27 -14.66 -1.32
CA PRO A 100 -13.77 -15.07 -2.61
C PRO A 100 -14.09 -14.00 -3.65
N PHE A 101 -13.08 -13.28 -4.11
CA PHE A 101 -13.23 -12.29 -5.16
C PHE A 101 -13.48 -12.93 -6.53
N GLU A 102 -14.22 -12.25 -7.37
CA GLU A 102 -14.37 -12.61 -8.78
C GLU A 102 -13.04 -12.45 -9.56
N PRO A 103 -12.90 -13.09 -10.71
CA PRO A 103 -11.74 -12.94 -11.56
C PRO A 103 -11.48 -11.48 -11.93
N ALA A 104 -10.20 -11.07 -11.90
CA ALA A 104 -9.79 -9.72 -12.15
C ALA A 104 -10.29 -9.16 -13.49
N VAL A 105 -10.85 -7.96 -13.44
CA VAL A 105 -11.22 -7.18 -14.63
C VAL A 105 -10.29 -5.98 -14.74
N LYS A 106 -9.65 -5.82 -15.90
CA LYS A 106 -8.79 -4.66 -16.15
C LYS A 106 -9.63 -3.43 -16.43
N ILE A 107 -9.48 -2.40 -15.58
CA ILE A 107 -10.16 -1.10 -15.75
C ILE A 107 -9.38 -0.20 -16.71
N SER A 108 -8.06 -0.06 -16.50
CA SER A 108 -7.21 0.81 -17.32
C SER A 108 -5.74 0.36 -17.30
N SER A 109 -4.89 1.06 -18.05
CA SER A 109 -3.46 1.14 -17.73
C SER A 109 -3.29 1.87 -16.40
N THR A 110 -2.08 1.86 -15.85
CA THR A 110 -1.79 2.57 -14.59
C THR A 110 -0.47 3.32 -14.65
N VAL A 111 -0.18 4.03 -13.56
CA VAL A 111 1.07 4.73 -13.29
C VAL A 111 1.62 4.31 -11.93
N HIS A 112 2.87 4.67 -11.65
CA HIS A 112 3.46 4.42 -10.33
C HIS A 112 2.82 5.29 -9.23
N TYR A 113 2.84 4.80 -8.01
CA TYR A 113 2.49 5.54 -6.78
C TYR A 113 1.04 6.00 -6.72
N VAL A 114 0.14 5.16 -7.16
CA VAL A 114 -1.31 5.38 -7.00
C VAL A 114 -1.72 5.03 -5.58
N MET A 115 -2.21 6.03 -4.84
CA MET A 115 -2.53 5.90 -3.41
C MET A 115 -3.97 6.36 -3.13
N PRO A 116 -4.75 5.59 -2.36
CA PRO A 116 -6.06 6.03 -1.90
C PRO A 116 -5.95 6.95 -0.68
N SER A 117 -6.92 7.82 -0.54
CA SER A 117 -7.20 8.62 0.64
C SER A 117 -8.69 8.49 0.96
N TYR A 118 -9.01 8.09 2.18
CA TYR A 118 -10.39 7.96 2.64
C TYR A 118 -10.76 9.23 3.40
N THR A 119 -11.50 10.11 2.74
CA THR A 119 -11.91 11.41 3.30
C THR A 119 -13.37 11.37 3.71
N SER A 120 -13.84 12.41 4.41
CA SER A 120 -15.27 12.57 4.77
C SER A 120 -16.20 12.56 3.56
N ASP A 121 -15.70 12.99 2.40
CA ASP A 121 -16.46 13.05 1.15
C ASP A 121 -16.33 11.79 0.29
N GLY A 122 -15.67 10.76 0.81
CA GLY A 122 -15.44 9.48 0.13
C GLY A 122 -13.98 9.25 -0.26
N MET A 123 -13.77 8.20 -1.02
CA MET A 123 -12.44 7.82 -1.47
C MET A 123 -11.93 8.75 -2.58
N ARG A 124 -10.73 9.27 -2.40
CA ARG A 124 -9.96 10.04 -3.37
C ARG A 124 -8.69 9.26 -3.73
N VAL A 125 -8.29 9.28 -4.98
CA VAL A 125 -7.12 8.51 -5.43
C VAL A 125 -6.11 9.43 -6.10
N LEU A 126 -4.87 9.38 -5.63
CA LEU A 126 -3.80 10.27 -6.06
C LEU A 126 -2.62 9.52 -6.65
N SER A 127 -1.86 10.22 -7.48
CA SER A 127 -0.44 9.98 -7.74
C SER A 127 0.30 11.31 -7.66
N PRO A 128 1.62 11.35 -7.67
CA PRO A 128 2.36 12.61 -7.55
C PRO A 128 1.87 13.69 -8.52
N GLY A 129 1.31 14.77 -7.96
CA GLY A 129 0.78 15.92 -8.70
C GLY A 129 -0.57 15.73 -9.38
N LYS A 130 -1.27 14.61 -9.16
CA LYS A 130 -2.56 14.33 -9.80
C LYS A 130 -3.55 13.69 -8.86
N GLU A 131 -4.83 14.01 -9.07
CA GLU A 131 -5.96 13.28 -8.53
C GLU A 131 -6.74 12.62 -9.66
N TYR A 132 -7.17 11.37 -9.47
CA TYR A 132 -7.95 10.61 -10.44
C TYR A 132 -9.43 10.69 -10.11
N THR A 133 -10.20 11.23 -11.04
CA THR A 133 -11.66 11.28 -10.93
C THR A 133 -12.28 10.00 -11.50
N ASN A 134 -13.38 9.54 -10.88
CA ASN A 134 -14.06 8.28 -11.28
C ASN A 134 -13.13 7.06 -11.31
N PHE A 135 -12.20 6.97 -10.36
CA PHE A 135 -11.16 5.94 -10.36
C PHE A 135 -11.71 4.51 -10.39
N THR A 136 -12.79 4.22 -9.68
CA THR A 136 -13.41 2.89 -9.64
C THR A 136 -13.92 2.42 -11.01
N LYS A 137 -14.27 3.38 -11.90
CA LYS A 137 -14.78 3.08 -13.26
C LYS A 137 -13.72 3.22 -14.34
N ASN A 138 -12.89 4.25 -14.26
CA ASN A 138 -12.01 4.66 -15.34
C ASN A 138 -10.51 4.50 -15.00
N GLY A 139 -10.19 4.07 -13.77
CA GLY A 139 -8.80 3.91 -13.30
C GLY A 139 -8.04 5.24 -13.41
N THR A 140 -6.90 5.21 -14.09
CA THR A 140 -6.03 6.38 -14.25
C THR A 140 -6.30 7.20 -15.55
N GLN A 141 -7.43 6.99 -16.21
CA GLN A 141 -7.73 7.68 -17.48
C GLN A 141 -8.11 9.14 -17.24
N ASP A 142 -8.96 9.41 -16.25
CA ASP A 142 -9.44 10.74 -15.93
C ASP A 142 -8.69 11.30 -14.73
N SER A 143 -8.02 12.43 -14.93
CA SER A 143 -7.25 13.06 -13.85
C SER A 143 -7.27 14.57 -13.92
N VAL A 144 -7.15 15.19 -12.76
CA VAL A 144 -6.90 16.63 -12.60
C VAL A 144 -5.52 16.84 -12.00
N SER A 145 -4.85 17.93 -12.42
CA SER A 145 -3.54 18.30 -11.86
C SER A 145 -3.72 19.05 -10.56
N LEU A 146 -2.94 18.69 -9.54
CA LEU A 146 -2.90 19.40 -8.29
C LEU A 146 -1.99 20.63 -8.38
N SER A 147 -2.44 21.75 -7.83
CA SER A 147 -1.68 22.99 -7.79
C SER A 147 -0.76 23.03 -6.58
N VAL A 148 0.40 22.39 -6.70
CA VAL A 148 1.42 22.30 -5.66
C VAL A 148 2.65 23.13 -6.01
N PRO A 149 3.45 23.56 -5.00
CA PRO A 149 4.72 24.23 -5.24
C PRO A 149 5.64 23.42 -6.15
N ALA A 150 6.20 24.06 -7.15
CA ALA A 150 7.06 23.38 -8.12
C ALA A 150 8.30 22.79 -7.44
N ASN A 151 8.61 21.53 -7.75
CA ASN A 151 9.82 20.84 -7.34
C ASN A 151 10.01 20.60 -5.83
N PHE A 152 8.99 20.75 -4.99
CA PHE A 152 9.14 20.51 -3.55
C PHE A 152 9.61 19.06 -3.24
N TYR A 153 9.24 18.11 -4.09
CA TYR A 153 9.62 16.70 -4.00
C TYR A 153 11.04 16.39 -4.51
N LYS A 154 11.81 17.41 -4.88
CA LYS A 154 13.20 17.24 -5.25
C LYS A 154 14.08 17.45 -4.02
N PRO A 155 14.92 16.48 -3.65
CA PRO A 155 15.79 16.60 -2.50
C PRO A 155 16.65 17.85 -2.59
N GLN A 156 16.71 18.60 -1.50
CA GLN A 156 17.59 19.77 -1.42
C GLN A 156 19.02 19.32 -1.17
N GLY A 157 19.98 20.00 -1.80
CA GLY A 157 21.40 19.77 -1.55
C GLY A 157 21.98 18.49 -2.14
N SER A 158 21.26 17.82 -3.03
CA SER A 158 21.79 16.67 -3.75
C SER A 158 23.08 17.03 -4.49
N GLN A 159 24.17 16.42 -4.10
CA GLN A 159 25.48 16.56 -4.78
C GLN A 159 25.58 15.75 -6.06
N THR A 160 24.63 14.91 -6.34
CA THR A 160 24.54 14.12 -7.55
C THR A 160 23.80 14.88 -8.65
N LYS A 161 23.97 14.47 -9.91
CA LYS A 161 23.46 15.16 -11.11
C LYS A 161 21.94 15.28 -11.23
N GLY A 162 21.24 15.47 -10.15
CA GLY A 162 19.80 15.67 -10.06
C GLY A 162 19.17 14.91 -8.88
N PRO A 163 17.92 15.25 -8.54
CA PRO A 163 17.22 14.58 -7.47
C PRO A 163 16.97 13.12 -7.86
N LYS A 164 17.28 12.20 -6.95
CA LYS A 164 17.03 10.77 -7.13
C LYS A 164 15.84 10.36 -6.27
N VAL A 165 14.66 10.93 -6.54
CA VAL A 165 13.43 10.51 -5.89
C VAL A 165 12.95 9.23 -6.58
N ARG A 166 12.90 8.12 -5.86
CA ARG A 166 12.44 6.84 -6.38
C ARG A 166 10.98 6.56 -6.03
N HIS A 167 10.59 6.79 -4.78
CA HIS A 167 9.22 6.67 -4.30
C HIS A 167 8.68 8.04 -3.93
N ASN A 168 7.40 8.23 -4.19
CA ASN A 168 6.74 9.50 -3.95
C ASN A 168 5.24 9.21 -3.77
N GLN A 169 4.79 9.09 -2.51
CA GLN A 169 3.46 8.65 -2.17
C GLN A 169 2.66 9.78 -1.58
N TRP A 170 1.50 10.07 -2.15
CA TRP A 170 0.68 11.21 -1.83
C TRP A 170 -0.68 10.77 -1.32
N ARG A 171 -1.12 11.38 -0.21
CA ARG A 171 -2.46 11.18 0.35
C ARG A 171 -3.05 12.50 0.79
N TYR A 172 -4.37 12.58 0.73
CA TYR A 172 -5.11 13.63 1.41
C TYR A 172 -5.30 13.31 2.89
N THR A 173 -5.32 14.35 3.69
CA THR A 173 -5.68 14.36 5.10
C THR A 173 -6.16 15.77 5.47
N ASP A 174 -6.95 15.91 6.50
CA ASP A 174 -7.22 17.21 7.16
C ASP A 174 -6.29 17.27 8.37
N TYR A 175 -5.07 17.76 8.14
CA TYR A 175 -3.97 17.65 9.12
C TYR A 175 -4.14 18.58 10.32
N ASP A 176 -4.74 19.75 10.12
CA ASP A 176 -4.93 20.74 11.17
C ASP A 176 -6.39 20.92 11.59
N HIS A 177 -7.27 20.05 11.09
CA HIS A 177 -8.72 20.04 11.39
C HIS A 177 -9.42 21.35 11.02
N ASP A 178 -8.95 22.02 9.96
CA ASP A 178 -9.59 23.24 9.44
C ASP A 178 -10.71 22.96 8.42
N GLY A 179 -10.91 21.70 8.06
CA GLY A 179 -11.91 21.24 7.08
C GLY A 179 -11.42 21.35 5.63
N THR A 180 -10.18 21.76 5.40
CA THR A 180 -9.54 21.79 4.09
C THR A 180 -8.61 20.58 3.95
N LEU A 181 -8.63 19.91 2.80
CA LEU A 181 -7.74 18.78 2.59
C LEU A 181 -6.31 19.25 2.36
N ASP A 182 -5.41 18.77 3.21
CA ASP A 182 -3.97 18.86 3.08
C ASP A 182 -3.41 17.67 2.32
N LEU A 183 -2.14 17.76 1.92
CA LEU A 183 -1.40 16.62 1.38
C LEU A 183 -0.34 16.15 2.37
N VAL A 184 -0.34 14.86 2.68
CA VAL A 184 0.82 14.19 3.28
C VAL A 184 1.58 13.45 2.18
N VAL A 185 2.89 13.66 2.15
CA VAL A 185 3.76 13.19 1.06
C VAL A 185 4.97 12.47 1.62
N GLY A 186 5.14 11.21 1.23
CA GLY A 186 6.33 10.43 1.53
C GLY A 186 7.28 10.39 0.34
N ILE A 187 8.55 10.70 0.56
CA ILE A 187 9.58 10.76 -0.49
C ILE A 187 10.77 9.89 -0.09
N GLU A 188 11.18 9.00 -0.98
CA GLU A 188 12.45 8.29 -0.85
C GLU A 188 13.56 9.09 -1.54
N ASP A 189 14.56 9.49 -0.77
CA ASP A 189 15.70 10.27 -1.27
C ASP A 189 16.95 9.39 -1.44
N TRP A 190 17.29 9.16 -2.69
CA TRP A 190 18.47 8.40 -3.11
C TRP A 190 19.72 9.25 -3.32
N SER A 191 19.70 10.54 -3.00
CA SER A 191 20.78 11.46 -3.34
C SER A 191 22.12 11.09 -2.74
N PHE A 192 22.11 10.45 -1.57
CA PHE A 192 23.31 10.06 -0.83
C PHE A 192 23.51 8.54 -0.77
N TYR A 193 22.57 7.76 -1.29
CA TYR A 193 22.65 6.31 -1.31
C TYR A 193 23.36 5.86 -2.60
N GLY A 194 24.44 5.11 -2.48
CA GLY A 194 25.17 4.56 -3.60
C GLY A 194 24.91 3.07 -3.76
N TRP A 195 24.93 2.58 -5.00
CA TRP A 195 24.82 1.16 -5.31
C TRP A 195 26.19 0.55 -5.62
N ASP A 196 26.63 0.70 -6.86
CA ASP A 196 27.80 -0.01 -7.38
C ASP A 196 29.11 0.53 -6.83
N ASP A 197 29.15 1.80 -6.46
CA ASP A 197 30.29 2.53 -5.92
C ASP A 197 30.17 2.86 -4.41
N ALA A 198 29.20 2.27 -3.75
CA ALA A 198 28.95 2.49 -2.33
C ALA A 198 30.00 1.86 -1.41
N TRP A 199 30.76 0.92 -1.90
CA TRP A 199 31.74 0.16 -1.12
C TRP A 199 33.18 0.52 -1.55
N ASP A 200 34.07 0.68 -0.58
CA ASP A 200 35.49 0.79 -0.87
C ASP A 200 36.14 -0.57 -1.19
N SER A 201 37.41 -0.54 -1.53
CA SER A 201 38.17 -1.77 -1.83
C SER A 201 38.33 -2.74 -0.66
N GLN A 202 38.05 -2.28 0.56
CA GLN A 202 38.07 -3.07 1.78
C GLN A 202 36.67 -3.58 2.20
N GLY A 203 35.61 -3.20 1.45
CA GLY A 203 34.25 -3.58 1.75
C GLY A 203 33.54 -2.69 2.77
N ASN A 204 34.03 -1.47 3.03
CA ASN A 204 33.36 -0.53 3.91
C ASN A 204 32.40 0.34 3.10
N TRP A 205 31.22 0.58 3.67
CA TRP A 205 30.21 1.49 3.10
C TRP A 205 30.69 2.94 3.13
N GLN A 206 30.66 3.62 2.00
CA GLN A 206 31.20 4.96 1.80
C GLN A 206 30.14 6.04 1.57
N THR A 207 28.89 5.67 1.34
CA THR A 207 27.82 6.61 1.02
C THR A 207 26.86 6.80 2.20
N GLY A 208 25.93 7.73 2.07
CA GLY A 208 24.93 7.99 3.10
C GLY A 208 23.76 6.98 3.11
N PRO A 209 22.87 7.11 4.08
CA PRO A 209 21.71 6.25 4.18
C PRO A 209 20.69 6.54 3.08
N LEU A 210 19.84 5.55 2.80
CA LEU A 210 18.62 5.75 2.05
C LEU A 210 17.61 6.47 2.95
N ARG A 211 17.24 7.70 2.60
CA ARG A 211 16.40 8.54 3.45
C ARG A 211 14.95 8.52 2.98
N GLY A 212 14.05 8.22 3.90
CA GLY A 212 12.63 8.45 3.74
C GLY A 212 12.21 9.75 4.43
N LEU A 213 11.57 10.66 3.71
CA LEU A 213 11.19 11.99 4.18
C LEU A 213 9.68 12.12 4.10
N VAL A 214 9.06 12.67 5.15
CA VAL A 214 7.60 12.89 5.19
C VAL A 214 7.31 14.38 5.32
N PHE A 215 6.48 14.89 4.40
CA PHE A 215 6.08 16.29 4.34
C PHE A 215 4.56 16.42 4.44
N VAL A 216 4.13 17.58 4.95
CA VAL A 216 2.75 18.06 4.84
C VAL A 216 2.73 19.35 4.01
N LEU A 217 1.77 19.47 3.10
CA LEU A 217 1.44 20.67 2.37
C LEU A 217 0.02 21.08 2.75
N ARG A 218 -0.12 22.22 3.43
CA ARG A 218 -1.43 22.75 3.85
C ARG A 218 -2.27 23.12 2.65
N GLY A 219 -3.51 22.68 2.65
CA GLY A 219 -4.51 23.10 1.68
C GLY A 219 -4.85 24.59 1.83
N LEU A 220 -5.09 25.27 0.72
CA LEU A 220 -5.50 26.66 0.70
C LEU A 220 -6.90 26.76 0.09
N GLN A 221 -7.68 27.75 0.53
CA GLN A 221 -9.07 27.92 0.11
C GLN A 221 -9.25 28.13 -1.41
N ASP A 222 -8.17 28.45 -2.14
CA ASP A 222 -8.19 28.62 -3.58
C ASP A 222 -7.85 27.31 -4.35
N GLY A 223 -7.81 26.17 -3.67
CA GLY A 223 -7.50 24.86 -4.22
C GLY A 223 -6.01 24.63 -4.53
N LYS A 224 -5.15 25.49 -3.99
CA LYS A 224 -3.69 25.32 -4.03
C LYS A 224 -3.18 24.74 -2.72
N PHE A 225 -1.90 24.48 -2.69
CA PHE A 225 -1.19 24.01 -1.51
C PHE A 225 -0.06 24.98 -1.13
N ALA A 226 0.17 25.12 0.17
CA ALA A 226 1.29 25.87 0.72
C ALA A 226 2.63 25.16 0.45
N GLU A 227 3.72 25.83 0.77
CA GLU A 227 5.06 25.23 0.73
C GLU A 227 5.13 24.00 1.66
N PRO A 228 5.88 22.96 1.27
CA PRO A 228 5.97 21.73 2.05
C PRO A 228 6.72 21.95 3.37
N GLU A 229 6.15 21.43 4.44
CA GLU A 229 6.78 21.37 5.75
C GLU A 229 7.15 19.92 6.06
N GLN A 230 8.43 19.65 6.36
CA GLN A 230 8.84 18.34 6.80
C GLN A 230 8.32 18.06 8.21
N LEU A 231 7.67 16.91 8.39
CA LEU A 231 7.21 16.48 9.71
C LEU A 231 8.40 16.32 10.66
N LYS A 232 8.15 16.55 11.94
CA LYS A 232 9.15 16.47 13.00
C LYS A 232 8.71 15.45 14.05
N ASN A 233 9.69 14.81 14.65
CA ASN A 233 9.47 13.96 15.81
C ASN A 233 9.21 14.81 17.09
N ALA A 234 8.87 14.14 18.19
CA ALA A 234 8.59 14.80 19.48
C ALA A 234 9.75 15.64 20.04
N GLN A 235 10.96 15.44 19.56
CA GLN A 235 12.15 16.22 19.94
C GLN A 235 12.38 17.41 19.02
N GLY A 236 11.52 17.63 18.02
CA GLY A 236 11.62 18.71 17.05
C GLY A 236 12.62 18.47 15.91
N ALA A 237 13.22 17.30 15.84
CA ALA A 237 14.07 16.91 14.72
C ALA A 237 13.23 16.49 13.51
N PRO A 238 13.70 16.70 12.27
CA PRO A 238 13.03 16.17 11.09
C PRO A 238 12.76 14.69 11.22
N LEU A 239 11.55 14.27 10.87
CA LEU A 239 11.18 12.86 10.84
C LEU A 239 11.77 12.22 9.60
N GLU A 240 12.55 11.19 9.80
CA GLU A 240 13.14 10.39 8.73
C GLU A 240 12.88 8.90 8.99
N THR A 241 12.59 8.18 7.92
CA THR A 241 12.48 6.71 7.91
C THR A 241 13.59 6.13 7.03
N TYR A 242 13.72 4.83 7.00
CA TYR A 242 14.63 4.17 6.06
C TYR A 242 13.88 3.82 4.77
N GLY A 243 14.27 4.48 3.67
CA GLY A 243 13.72 4.21 2.34
C GLY A 243 12.29 4.70 2.13
N CYS A 244 11.49 3.92 1.44
CA CYS A 244 10.17 4.23 0.90
C CYS A 244 9.10 4.59 1.94
N PRO A 245 8.97 5.84 2.40
CA PRO A 245 7.93 6.19 3.36
C PRO A 245 6.55 6.12 2.71
N SER A 246 5.66 5.36 3.33
CA SER A 246 4.25 5.31 2.98
C SER A 246 3.42 5.89 4.13
N PRO A 247 3.31 7.23 4.21
CA PRO A 247 2.65 7.88 5.32
C PRO A 247 1.13 7.71 5.24
N ASN A 248 0.52 7.47 6.38
CA ASN A 248 -0.91 7.53 6.60
C ASN A 248 -1.17 8.21 7.93
N LEU A 249 -1.97 9.26 7.94
CA LEU A 249 -2.35 9.98 9.14
C LEU A 249 -3.78 9.59 9.51
N ASN A 250 -3.96 9.18 10.74
CA ASN A 250 -5.25 8.80 11.31
C ASN A 250 -5.15 8.88 12.84
N ASP A 251 -6.26 9.16 13.50
CA ASP A 251 -6.41 9.02 14.94
C ASP A 251 -6.50 7.53 15.29
N TRP A 252 -5.35 6.91 15.59
CA TRP A 252 -5.23 5.46 15.77
C TRP A 252 -5.69 5.03 17.17
N ASP A 253 -5.38 5.81 18.19
CA ASP A 253 -5.73 5.50 19.57
C ASP A 253 -7.00 6.20 20.07
N GLN A 254 -7.65 7.00 19.19
CA GLN A 254 -8.91 7.70 19.42
C GLN A 254 -8.83 8.78 20.51
N ASP A 255 -7.67 9.43 20.60
CA ASP A 255 -7.47 10.53 21.54
C ASP A 255 -7.79 11.92 20.95
N GLY A 256 -8.09 12.00 19.67
CA GLY A 256 -8.47 13.21 18.94
C GLY A 256 -7.32 13.84 18.16
N ASP A 257 -6.11 13.33 18.28
CA ASP A 257 -4.96 13.77 17.53
C ASP A 257 -4.68 12.86 16.32
N LEU A 258 -3.95 13.33 15.33
CA LEU A 258 -3.54 12.50 14.20
C LEU A 258 -2.21 11.82 14.47
N ASP A 259 -2.27 10.49 14.49
CA ASP A 259 -1.08 9.64 14.50
C ASP A 259 -0.51 9.45 13.09
N LEU A 260 0.79 9.27 13.01
CA LEU A 260 1.47 8.90 11.76
C LEU A 260 1.83 7.41 11.76
N LEU A 261 1.12 6.64 10.95
CA LEU A 261 1.53 5.30 10.59
C LEU A 261 2.33 5.36 9.29
N CYS A 262 3.59 5.00 9.33
CA CYS A 262 4.47 5.08 8.17
C CYS A 262 5.12 3.73 7.88
N GLY A 263 4.83 3.18 6.70
CA GLY A 263 5.59 2.05 6.18
C GLY A 263 6.97 2.53 5.73
N GLU A 264 7.98 1.68 5.91
CA GLU A 264 9.34 1.94 5.45
C GLU A 264 9.95 0.71 4.78
N PHE A 265 11.05 0.92 4.09
CA PHE A 265 11.82 -0.16 3.48
C PHE A 265 12.94 -0.56 4.42
N LEU A 266 12.92 -1.82 4.86
CA LEU A 266 14.00 -2.42 5.66
C LEU A 266 14.69 -3.50 4.83
N ASP A 267 16.02 -3.44 4.79
CA ASP A 267 16.85 -4.51 4.23
C ASP A 267 16.98 -5.69 5.20
#